data_6ef79e0d6b1d5a47f2013b7c81506ced
#
_entry.id   6ef79e0d6b1d5a47f2013b7c81506ced
#
_cell.length_a   1.000
_cell.length_b   1.000
_cell.length_c   1.000
_cell.angle_alpha   90.00
_cell.angle_beta   90.00
_cell.angle_gamma   90.00
#
_symmetry.space_group_name_H-M   'P 1'
#
loop_
_entity.id
_entity.type
_entity.pdbx_description
1 polymer ?
#
loop_
_entity_poly.entity_id
_entity_poly.type
_entity_poly.pdbx_seq_one_letter_code
_entity_poly.pdbx_strand_id
1 'polypeptide(L)'
;EKRETAGMAVWGDVRGLRRKADAQARSRRKKKGNESDMEVFDLAPVKFEEDEMLVLDQTKLPAEEVYIKMETKEDVWDAIHTLKVRGAPAIGVAAAYGLYVSTRDFAGTRVKEFREYVRETSAYLNTARPTAVNISWALKRCEDMLDKYISAFDNAADGFLCTCEHCAGDQVDDAKLLLLDEAEKIRKEDEAACYAMGEYGLSLLSPGMGILTHCNAGTIATAKYGTCLAPIYLGQERGYNFRVFADETRPLLQGARLTSWELQKSGVDVTLICDNMASIVMKNGWIDAVVVGCDRMAANGDGANKIGTSGVAILAKEYGIPFYMYVPTSTIDLATPTGAEIPIELRRGEEIYEMWYEKPMAPVGVKTYNPSFDVTDHKYITAVITEKGIVRPPYDVNLRKLFEE
;
A
#
# COMPACT_ATOMS: atom_id res chain seq x y z
N GLU A 1 9.97 22.30 31.16
CA GLU A 1 8.97 22.90 30.22
C GLU A 1 8.79 22.09 28.93
N LYS A 2 9.84 21.76 28.15
CA LYS A 2 9.70 20.94 26.93
C LYS A 2 9.36 19.47 27.20
N ARG A 3 9.67 18.93 28.39
CA ARG A 3 9.33 17.54 28.79
C ARG A 3 7.92 17.44 29.38
N GLU A 4 7.45 18.46 30.07
CA GLU A 4 6.07 18.51 30.57
C GLU A 4 5.03 18.65 29.46
N THR A 5 5.34 19.44 28.41
CA THR A 5 4.45 19.59 27.26
C THR A 5 4.31 18.31 26.43
N ALA A 6 5.35 17.47 26.33
CA ALA A 6 5.26 16.18 25.63
C ALA A 6 4.40 15.15 26.37
N GLY A 7 4.51 15.08 27.70
CA GLY A 7 3.65 14.20 28.53
C GLY A 7 2.17 14.61 28.46
N MET A 8 1.88 15.92 28.52
CA MET A 8 0.51 16.44 28.42
C MET A 8 -0.14 16.20 27.05
N ALA A 9 0.63 16.23 25.97
CA ALA A 9 0.13 15.94 24.63
C ALA A 9 -0.29 14.47 24.48
N VAL A 10 0.51 13.52 24.96
CA VAL A 10 0.18 12.07 24.92
C VAL A 10 -1.09 11.77 25.74
N TRP A 11 -1.23 12.39 26.92
CA TRP A 11 -2.42 12.23 27.76
C TRP A 11 -3.68 12.86 27.15
N GLY A 12 -3.54 13.95 26.41
CA GLY A 12 -4.62 14.57 25.65
C GLY A 12 -5.17 13.63 24.58
N ASP A 13 -4.27 12.96 23.88
CA ASP A 13 -4.60 11.99 22.82
C ASP A 13 -5.32 10.77 23.38
N VAL A 14 -4.83 10.15 24.45
CA VAL A 14 -5.48 8.95 25.07
C VAL A 14 -6.89 9.26 25.56
N ARG A 15 -7.11 10.40 26.24
CA ARG A 15 -8.46 10.80 26.65
C ARG A 15 -9.39 11.06 25.46
N GLY A 16 -8.85 11.62 24.39
CA GLY A 16 -9.56 11.81 23.12
C GLY A 16 -9.98 10.48 22.50
N LEU A 17 -9.09 9.49 22.51
CA LEU A 17 -9.33 8.14 21.97
C LEU A 17 -10.38 7.37 22.79
N ARG A 18 -10.31 7.39 24.11
CA ARG A 18 -11.36 6.79 24.99
C ARG A 18 -12.74 7.41 24.70
N ARG A 19 -12.83 8.74 24.54
CA ARG A 19 -14.10 9.41 24.16
C ARG A 19 -14.59 9.02 22.77
N LYS A 20 -13.69 8.83 21.79
CA LYS A 20 -14.04 8.37 20.44
C LYS A 20 -14.53 6.93 20.47
N ALA A 21 -13.85 6.03 21.20
CA ALA A 21 -14.26 4.64 21.36
C ALA A 21 -15.66 4.53 22.00
N ASP A 22 -15.92 5.30 23.06
CA ASP A 22 -17.26 5.37 23.70
C ASP A 22 -18.32 5.95 22.76
N ALA A 23 -17.99 6.98 21.97
CA ALA A 23 -18.89 7.58 21.00
C ALA A 23 -19.22 6.63 19.83
N GLN A 24 -18.23 5.89 19.34
CA GLN A 24 -18.41 4.85 18.32
C GLN A 24 -19.29 3.71 18.84
N ALA A 25 -19.05 3.23 20.07
CA ALA A 25 -19.88 2.22 20.71
C ALA A 25 -21.35 2.66 20.84
N ARG A 26 -21.60 3.95 21.11
CA ARG A 26 -22.96 4.53 21.16
C ARG A 26 -23.60 4.74 19.79
N SER A 27 -22.80 5.12 18.76
CA SER A 27 -23.26 5.31 17.38
C SER A 27 -23.63 3.98 16.71
N ARG A 28 -22.89 2.90 16.99
CA ARG A 28 -23.14 1.54 16.50
C ARG A 28 -24.53 1.01 16.87
N ARG A 29 -25.08 1.42 18.03
CA ARG A 29 -26.46 1.07 18.44
C ARG A 29 -27.56 1.76 17.59
N LYS A 30 -27.22 2.77 16.77
CA LYS A 30 -28.20 3.56 15.98
C LYS A 30 -28.17 3.28 14.48
N LYS A 31 -27.13 2.59 13.93
CA LYS A 31 -27.02 2.29 12.48
C LYS A 31 -27.34 0.83 12.17
N LYS A 32 -28.57 0.38 12.46
CA LYS A 32 -29.20 -0.73 11.76
C LYS A 32 -30.30 -0.14 10.87
N GLY A 33 -29.98 0.14 9.61
CA GLY A 33 -30.95 0.57 8.61
C GLY A 33 -30.36 1.58 7.63
N ASN A 34 -29.75 1.07 6.59
CA ASN A 34 -29.91 1.45 5.18
C ASN A 34 -28.69 0.90 4.38
N GLU A 35 -28.89 -0.28 3.86
CA GLU A 35 -28.13 -0.78 2.71
C GLU A 35 -28.78 -0.14 1.47
N SER A 36 -28.20 0.92 0.94
CA SER A 36 -28.28 1.31 -0.47
C SER A 36 -27.50 2.61 -0.65
N ASP A 37 -26.26 2.50 -0.98
CA ASP A 37 -25.42 3.35 -1.80
C ASP A 37 -24.00 2.83 -1.59
N MET A 38 -23.65 1.74 -2.27
CA MET A 38 -22.25 1.34 -2.40
C MET A 38 -21.57 2.45 -3.21
N GLU A 39 -20.80 3.29 -2.53
CA GLU A 39 -19.86 4.17 -3.21
C GLU A 39 -19.01 3.30 -4.12
N VAL A 40 -18.88 3.69 -5.38
CA VAL A 40 -18.16 2.98 -6.46
C VAL A 40 -16.71 2.61 -6.09
N PHE A 41 -16.21 3.08 -4.95
CA PHE A 41 -14.82 3.01 -4.50
C PHE A 41 -14.59 2.31 -3.14
N ASP A 42 -15.55 1.53 -2.64
CA ASP A 42 -15.39 0.83 -1.34
C ASP A 42 -14.63 -0.52 -1.45
N LEU A 43 -13.66 -0.59 -2.37
CA LEU A 43 -12.78 -1.74 -2.59
C LEU A 43 -11.51 -1.63 -1.73
N ALA A 44 -11.65 -1.63 -0.41
CA ALA A 44 -10.48 -1.64 0.46
C ALA A 44 -9.89 -3.06 0.59
N PRO A 45 -8.56 -3.25 0.38
CA PRO A 45 -7.94 -4.55 0.57
C PRO A 45 -7.89 -4.99 2.03
N VAL A 46 -7.91 -4.03 2.95
CA VAL A 46 -7.96 -4.23 4.40
C VAL A 46 -9.07 -3.36 4.95
N LYS A 47 -10.06 -3.97 5.58
CA LYS A 47 -11.13 -3.30 6.32
C LYS A 47 -10.96 -3.55 7.81
N PHE A 48 -11.24 -2.53 8.60
CA PHE A 48 -11.29 -2.66 10.04
C PHE A 48 -12.63 -2.11 10.54
N GLU A 49 -13.54 -3.00 10.84
CA GLU A 49 -14.92 -2.70 11.21
C GLU A 49 -15.33 -3.54 12.42
N GLU A 50 -16.06 -2.94 13.35
CA GLU A 50 -16.57 -3.64 14.55
C GLU A 50 -15.50 -4.41 15.35
N ASP A 51 -14.28 -3.86 15.41
CA ASP A 51 -13.10 -4.48 16.04
C ASP A 51 -12.60 -5.76 15.32
N GLU A 52 -12.99 -5.96 14.07
CA GLU A 52 -12.55 -7.05 13.21
C GLU A 52 -11.71 -6.53 12.05
N MET A 53 -10.60 -7.20 11.79
CA MET A 53 -9.78 -6.98 10.61
C MET A 53 -10.19 -7.98 9.53
N LEU A 54 -10.61 -7.47 8.37
CA LEU A 54 -10.97 -8.24 7.19
C LEU A 54 -9.98 -7.94 6.07
N VAL A 55 -9.52 -8.98 5.40
CA VAL A 55 -8.59 -8.89 4.26
C VAL A 55 -9.25 -9.47 3.03
N LEU A 56 -9.26 -8.71 1.92
CA LEU A 56 -9.67 -9.20 0.61
C LEU A 56 -8.65 -10.22 0.09
N ASP A 57 -9.07 -11.47 -0.08
CA ASP A 57 -8.22 -12.52 -0.64
C ASP A 57 -8.01 -12.32 -2.14
N GLN A 58 -6.95 -11.58 -2.49
CA GLN A 58 -6.63 -11.26 -3.90
C GLN A 58 -6.16 -12.48 -4.70
N THR A 59 -5.88 -13.62 -4.07
CA THR A 59 -5.53 -14.86 -4.77
C THR A 59 -6.73 -15.48 -5.46
N LYS A 60 -7.93 -15.18 -4.97
CA LYS A 60 -9.21 -15.67 -5.52
C LYS A 60 -9.78 -14.78 -6.63
N LEU A 61 -9.32 -13.54 -6.73
CA LEU A 61 -9.76 -12.62 -7.77
C LEU A 61 -9.26 -13.07 -9.17
N PRO A 62 -10.05 -12.84 -10.22
CA PRO A 62 -11.35 -12.18 -10.26
C PRO A 62 -12.53 -13.13 -10.04
N ALA A 63 -12.31 -14.45 -9.86
CA ALA A 63 -13.37 -15.45 -9.81
C ALA A 63 -14.29 -15.30 -8.58
N GLU A 64 -13.70 -15.00 -7.43
CA GLU A 64 -14.41 -14.87 -6.16
C GLU A 64 -13.93 -13.63 -5.41
N GLU A 65 -14.86 -12.83 -4.89
CA GLU A 65 -14.59 -11.73 -3.98
C GLU A 65 -14.84 -12.19 -2.54
N VAL A 66 -13.78 -12.52 -1.82
CA VAL A 66 -13.85 -13.08 -0.47
C VAL A 66 -13.04 -12.23 0.50
N TYR A 67 -13.69 -11.74 1.55
CA TYR A 67 -13.02 -11.16 2.70
C TYR A 67 -12.82 -12.22 3.76
N ILE A 68 -11.59 -12.38 4.23
CA ILE A 68 -11.21 -13.30 5.28
C ILE A 68 -10.89 -12.54 6.57
N LYS A 69 -11.38 -13.05 7.69
CA LYS A 69 -11.14 -12.47 9.01
C LYS A 69 -9.75 -12.83 9.51
N MET A 70 -9.02 -11.84 10.03
CA MET A 70 -7.73 -12.02 10.69
C MET A 70 -7.92 -12.01 12.20
N GLU A 71 -7.56 -13.08 12.87
CA GLU A 71 -7.70 -13.22 14.34
C GLU A 71 -6.37 -13.39 15.06
N THR A 72 -5.39 -13.99 14.38
CA THR A 72 -4.09 -14.31 14.95
C THR A 72 -2.94 -13.70 14.12
N LYS A 73 -1.74 -13.65 14.71
CA LYS A 73 -0.55 -13.22 13.99
C LYS A 73 -0.19 -14.18 12.84
N GLU A 74 -0.56 -15.44 12.98
CA GLU A 74 -0.39 -16.48 11.95
C GLU A 74 -1.29 -16.22 10.74
N ASP A 75 -2.55 -15.81 10.96
CA ASP A 75 -3.47 -15.43 9.87
C ASP A 75 -2.93 -14.22 9.09
N VAL A 76 -2.46 -13.19 9.81
CA VAL A 76 -1.90 -11.98 9.20
C VAL A 76 -0.62 -12.30 8.44
N TRP A 77 0.26 -13.09 9.04
CA TRP A 77 1.50 -13.53 8.39
C TRP A 77 1.22 -14.31 7.11
N ASP A 78 0.31 -15.28 7.17
CA ASP A 78 -0.09 -16.08 6.01
C ASP A 78 -0.72 -15.21 4.91
N ALA A 79 -1.61 -14.28 5.27
CA ALA A 79 -2.24 -13.38 4.32
C ALA A 79 -1.22 -12.53 3.54
N ILE A 80 -0.15 -12.06 4.20
CA ILE A 80 0.93 -11.29 3.58
C ILE A 80 1.85 -12.20 2.77
N HIS A 81 2.25 -13.35 3.34
CA HIS A 81 3.20 -14.28 2.74
C HIS A 81 2.66 -14.91 1.45
N THR A 82 1.41 -15.33 1.48
CA THR A 82 0.73 -16.01 0.35
C THR A 82 0.10 -15.02 -0.64
N LEU A 83 0.33 -13.71 -0.50
CA LEU A 83 -0.17 -12.65 -1.37
C LEU A 83 -1.71 -12.51 -1.38
N LYS A 84 -2.41 -12.96 -0.34
CA LYS A 84 -3.84 -12.64 -0.16
C LYS A 84 -4.03 -11.14 -0.04
N VAL A 85 -3.10 -10.45 0.65
CA VAL A 85 -2.92 -8.99 0.58
C VAL A 85 -1.54 -8.69 -0.01
N ARG A 86 -1.48 -7.75 -0.97
CA ARG A 86 -0.25 -7.37 -1.69
C ARG A 86 -0.31 -5.89 -2.10
N GLY A 87 0.82 -5.36 -2.59
CA GLY A 87 1.02 -3.92 -2.82
C GLY A 87 1.73 -3.31 -1.62
N ALA A 88 2.77 -2.51 -1.88
CA ALA A 88 3.62 -1.99 -0.82
C ALA A 88 2.85 -1.22 0.27
N PRO A 89 1.92 -0.28 -0.05
CA PRO A 89 1.14 0.39 0.99
C PRO A 89 0.16 -0.55 1.70
N ALA A 90 -0.59 -1.38 0.96
CA ALA A 90 -1.61 -2.26 1.55
C ALA A 90 -1.03 -3.25 2.56
N ILE A 91 0.19 -3.79 2.31
CA ILE A 91 0.85 -4.69 3.27
C ILE A 91 1.34 -3.97 4.52
N GLY A 92 1.70 -2.67 4.42
CA GLY A 92 2.01 -1.83 5.57
C GLY A 92 0.77 -1.60 6.45
N VAL A 93 -0.36 -1.27 5.84
CA VAL A 93 -1.65 -1.14 6.53
C VAL A 93 -2.06 -2.45 7.17
N ALA A 94 -1.93 -3.58 6.43
CA ALA A 94 -2.23 -4.91 6.95
C ALA A 94 -1.35 -5.29 8.15
N ALA A 95 -0.05 -4.94 8.11
CA ALA A 95 0.86 -5.20 9.22
C ALA A 95 0.51 -4.38 10.47
N ALA A 96 0.14 -3.11 10.31
CA ALA A 96 -0.23 -2.24 11.42
C ALA A 96 -1.52 -2.71 12.13
N TYR A 97 -2.61 -2.94 11.38
CA TYR A 97 -3.83 -3.51 11.96
C TYR A 97 -3.61 -4.93 12.48
N GLY A 98 -2.82 -5.73 11.75
CA GLY A 98 -2.48 -7.09 12.15
C GLY A 98 -1.72 -7.13 13.48
N LEU A 99 -0.82 -6.18 13.73
CA LEU A 99 -0.14 -6.04 15.02
C LEU A 99 -1.13 -5.78 16.16
N TYR A 100 -2.10 -4.87 15.97
CA TYR A 100 -3.16 -4.61 16.95
C TYR A 100 -4.00 -5.88 17.20
N VAL A 101 -4.56 -6.48 16.16
CA VAL A 101 -5.40 -7.68 16.27
C VAL A 101 -4.68 -8.82 16.98
N SER A 102 -3.41 -9.01 16.68
CA SER A 102 -2.58 -10.07 17.28
C SER A 102 -2.21 -9.82 18.74
N THR A 103 -2.34 -8.59 19.23
CA THR A 103 -1.91 -8.20 20.57
C THR A 103 -3.04 -7.71 21.46
N ARG A 104 -4.23 -7.45 20.93
CA ARG A 104 -5.38 -6.91 21.69
C ARG A 104 -5.83 -7.80 22.85
N ASP A 105 -5.70 -9.13 22.72
CA ASP A 105 -6.12 -10.10 23.72
C ASP A 105 -5.05 -10.40 24.79
N PHE A 106 -3.97 -9.61 24.81
CA PHE A 106 -2.96 -9.71 25.87
C PHE A 106 -3.60 -9.51 27.25
N ALA A 107 -3.47 -10.52 28.11
CA ALA A 107 -4.12 -10.57 29.43
C ALA A 107 -3.26 -10.01 30.58
N GLY A 108 -2.00 -9.63 30.32
CA GLY A 108 -1.11 -9.05 31.33
C GLY A 108 -1.50 -7.62 31.68
N THR A 109 -1.15 -7.17 32.87
CA THR A 109 -1.46 -5.83 33.38
C THR A 109 -0.28 -4.87 33.31
N ARG A 110 0.91 -5.34 32.94
CA ARG A 110 2.13 -4.53 32.90
C ARG A 110 2.43 -4.07 31.49
N VAL A 111 2.44 -2.77 31.27
CA VAL A 111 2.68 -2.18 29.94
C VAL A 111 4.06 -2.51 29.37
N LYS A 112 5.09 -2.73 30.20
CA LYS A 112 6.42 -3.17 29.74
C LYS A 112 6.41 -4.62 29.21
N GLU A 113 5.61 -5.51 29.82
CA GLU A 113 5.41 -6.88 29.32
C GLU A 113 4.60 -6.86 28.01
N PHE A 114 3.59 -5.99 27.93
CA PHE A 114 2.86 -5.77 26.69
C PHE A 114 3.74 -5.27 25.56
N ARG A 115 4.65 -4.33 25.83
CA ARG A 115 5.66 -3.84 24.87
C ARG A 115 6.53 -4.96 24.31
N GLU A 116 7.06 -5.85 25.16
CA GLU A 116 7.87 -6.97 24.70
C GLU A 116 7.03 -7.92 23.84
N TYR A 117 5.80 -8.20 24.22
CA TYR A 117 4.87 -9.02 23.44
C TYR A 117 4.57 -8.39 22.06
N VAL A 118 4.40 -7.07 21.98
CA VAL A 118 4.24 -6.32 20.73
C VAL A 118 5.50 -6.46 19.86
N ARG A 119 6.69 -6.33 20.42
CA ARG A 119 7.96 -6.48 19.69
C ARG A 119 8.18 -7.89 19.13
N GLU A 120 7.89 -8.91 19.93
CA GLU A 120 7.96 -10.31 19.48
C GLU A 120 6.98 -10.56 18.32
N THR A 121 5.76 -10.05 18.42
CA THR A 121 4.74 -10.16 17.37
C THR A 121 5.16 -9.40 16.12
N SER A 122 5.67 -8.19 16.26
CA SER A 122 6.20 -7.35 15.18
C SER A 122 7.35 -8.07 14.45
N ALA A 123 8.33 -8.61 15.19
CA ALA A 123 9.43 -9.36 14.61
C ALA A 123 8.93 -10.58 13.81
N TYR A 124 7.92 -11.29 14.32
CA TYR A 124 7.31 -12.41 13.60
C TYR A 124 6.61 -11.96 12.31
N LEU A 125 5.76 -10.93 12.35
CA LEU A 125 5.05 -10.42 11.18
C LEU A 125 6.02 -9.91 10.10
N ASN A 126 7.14 -9.31 10.51
CA ASN A 126 8.16 -8.81 9.57
C ASN A 126 8.83 -9.93 8.76
N THR A 127 8.80 -11.18 9.23
CA THR A 127 9.33 -12.35 8.47
C THR A 127 8.44 -12.77 7.31
N ALA A 128 7.20 -12.28 7.20
CA ALA A 128 6.29 -12.67 6.13
C ALA A 128 6.83 -12.29 4.75
N ARG A 129 7.44 -11.11 4.63
CA ARG A 129 8.15 -10.64 3.40
C ARG A 129 9.34 -9.76 3.77
N PRO A 130 10.51 -10.33 4.06
CA PRO A 130 11.65 -9.61 4.62
C PRO A 130 12.19 -8.46 3.75
N THR A 131 11.93 -8.48 2.45
CA THR A 131 12.36 -7.44 1.49
C THR A 131 11.37 -6.27 1.37
N ALA A 132 10.18 -6.40 1.98
CA ALA A 132 9.12 -5.39 1.87
C ALA A 132 9.31 -4.28 2.91
N VAL A 133 9.83 -3.14 2.50
CA VAL A 133 10.15 -2.00 3.37
C VAL A 133 8.93 -1.50 4.15
N ASN A 134 7.76 -1.48 3.55
CA ASN A 134 6.55 -0.93 4.17
C ASN A 134 6.05 -1.73 5.38
N ILE A 135 6.30 -3.04 5.44
CA ILE A 135 5.96 -3.85 6.62
C ILE A 135 6.81 -3.39 7.81
N SER A 136 8.13 -3.42 7.64
CA SER A 136 9.07 -3.02 8.71
C SER A 136 8.86 -1.56 9.12
N TRP A 137 8.56 -0.66 8.19
CA TRP A 137 8.25 0.74 8.48
C TRP A 137 6.98 0.89 9.34
N ALA A 138 5.88 0.24 8.97
CA ALA A 138 4.62 0.33 9.70
C ALA A 138 4.73 -0.27 11.11
N LEU A 139 5.34 -1.45 11.23
CA LEU A 139 5.56 -2.11 12.51
C LEU A 139 6.45 -1.27 13.43
N LYS A 140 7.57 -0.76 12.91
CA LYS A 140 8.47 0.11 13.67
C LYS A 140 7.78 1.39 14.13
N ARG A 141 6.96 2.00 13.30
CA ARG A 141 6.19 3.20 13.65
C ARG A 141 5.24 2.93 14.81
N CYS A 142 4.57 1.77 14.83
CA CYS A 142 3.73 1.33 15.94
C CYS A 142 4.56 1.11 17.23
N GLU A 143 5.73 0.46 17.11
CA GLU A 143 6.64 0.27 18.25
C GLU A 143 7.16 1.61 18.80
N ASP A 144 7.58 2.53 17.94
CA ASP A 144 8.10 3.85 18.33
C ASP A 144 7.01 4.69 19.04
N MET A 145 5.75 4.57 18.61
CA MET A 145 4.62 5.18 19.28
C MET A 145 4.45 4.61 20.69
N LEU A 146 4.48 3.28 20.84
CA LEU A 146 4.36 2.61 22.12
C LEU A 146 5.53 2.96 23.05
N ASP A 147 6.76 3.04 22.53
CA ASP A 147 7.95 3.46 23.28
C ASP A 147 7.83 4.89 23.79
N LYS A 148 7.29 5.82 22.99
CA LYS A 148 7.01 7.19 23.40
C LYS A 148 5.97 7.24 24.52
N TYR A 149 4.91 6.43 24.41
CA TYR A 149 3.89 6.33 25.44
C TYR A 149 4.47 5.85 26.76
N ILE A 150 5.22 4.74 26.78
CA ILE A 150 5.84 4.19 27.99
C ILE A 150 6.85 5.17 28.61
N SER A 151 7.68 5.80 27.78
CA SER A 151 8.66 6.78 28.24
C SER A 151 8.04 8.00 28.91
N ALA A 152 6.82 8.37 28.54
CA ALA A 152 6.08 9.44 29.20
C ALA A 152 5.71 9.08 30.65
N PHE A 153 5.49 7.78 30.95
CA PHE A 153 5.27 7.31 32.33
C PHE A 153 6.56 7.23 33.14
N ASP A 154 7.61 6.66 32.56
CA ASP A 154 8.92 6.50 33.25
C ASP A 154 9.53 7.87 33.63
N ASN A 155 9.23 8.94 32.86
CA ASN A 155 9.72 10.30 33.10
C ASN A 155 8.80 11.16 34.02
N ALA A 156 7.58 10.70 34.30
CA ALA A 156 6.67 11.37 35.24
C ALA A 156 7.06 11.03 36.70
N ALA A 157 8.30 11.38 37.07
CA ALA A 157 8.97 10.98 38.31
C ALA A 157 8.41 11.56 39.62
N ASP A 158 7.33 12.33 39.56
CA ASP A 158 6.76 12.96 40.75
C ASP A 158 5.27 12.60 40.97
N GLY A 159 5.04 11.39 41.51
CA GLY A 159 3.87 11.14 42.38
C GLY A 159 2.47 11.12 41.78
N PHE A 160 2.29 11.26 40.47
CA PHE A 160 0.98 11.34 39.81
C PHE A 160 0.50 10.03 39.17
N LEU A 161 1.32 9.00 39.09
CA LEU A 161 0.92 7.74 38.49
C LEU A 161 0.76 6.66 39.55
N CYS A 162 -0.49 6.23 39.73
CA CYS A 162 -0.82 5.08 40.59
C CYS A 162 -0.17 3.82 39.95
N THR A 163 0.65 3.14 40.75
CA THR A 163 1.26 1.85 40.37
C THR A 163 0.46 0.64 40.83
N CYS A 164 -0.79 0.84 41.27
CA CYS A 164 -1.68 -0.25 41.66
C CYS A 164 -2.08 -1.08 40.42
N GLU A 165 -2.47 -2.35 40.66
CA GLU A 165 -2.88 -3.26 39.57
C GLU A 165 -4.00 -2.74 38.68
N HIS A 166 -4.94 -1.96 39.29
CA HIS A 166 -6.04 -1.35 38.54
C HIS A 166 -5.56 -0.29 37.53
N CYS A 167 -4.68 0.63 37.96
CA CYS A 167 -4.12 1.66 37.08
C CYS A 167 -3.12 1.06 36.08
N ALA A 168 -2.47 -0.03 36.40
CA ALA A 168 -1.57 -0.75 35.48
C ALA A 168 -2.36 -1.42 34.32
N GLY A 169 -3.54 -1.98 34.60
CA GLY A 169 -4.46 -2.51 33.60
C GLY A 169 -4.93 -1.43 32.62
N ASP A 170 -5.29 -0.25 33.12
CA ASP A 170 -5.65 0.91 32.30
C ASP A 170 -4.52 1.32 31.33
N GLN A 171 -3.26 1.19 31.74
CA GLN A 171 -2.12 1.53 30.87
C GLN A 171 -1.97 0.56 29.68
N VAL A 172 -2.25 -0.72 29.86
CA VAL A 172 -2.24 -1.71 28.78
C VAL A 172 -3.40 -1.46 27.82
N ASP A 173 -4.58 -1.16 28.33
CA ASP A 173 -5.74 -0.86 27.48
C ASP A 173 -5.53 0.44 26.68
N ASP A 174 -4.93 1.46 27.28
CA ASP A 174 -4.53 2.67 26.57
C ASP A 174 -3.50 2.39 25.49
N ALA A 175 -2.51 1.53 25.76
CA ALA A 175 -1.50 1.14 24.79
C ALA A 175 -2.11 0.39 23.59
N LYS A 176 -3.10 -0.48 23.81
CA LYS A 176 -3.88 -1.15 22.76
C LYS A 176 -4.64 -0.15 21.89
N LEU A 177 -5.33 0.82 22.51
CA LEU A 177 -6.04 1.87 21.79
C LEU A 177 -5.10 2.75 20.96
N LEU A 178 -3.91 3.03 21.47
CA LEU A 178 -2.90 3.79 20.72
C LEU A 178 -2.37 3.00 19.52
N LEU A 179 -2.16 1.67 19.63
CA LEU A 179 -1.80 0.83 18.48
C LEU A 179 -2.86 0.87 17.40
N LEU A 180 -4.14 0.79 17.76
CA LEU A 180 -5.24 0.88 16.81
C LEU A 180 -5.30 2.27 16.15
N ASP A 181 -5.16 3.34 16.93
CA ASP A 181 -5.16 4.72 16.40
C ASP A 181 -3.98 4.95 15.45
N GLU A 182 -2.82 4.37 15.74
CA GLU A 182 -1.65 4.49 14.86
C GLU A 182 -1.85 3.71 13.55
N ALA A 183 -2.45 2.51 13.59
CA ALA A 183 -2.82 1.77 12.40
C ALA A 183 -3.84 2.56 11.54
N GLU A 184 -4.81 3.20 12.18
CA GLU A 184 -5.79 4.05 11.51
C GLU A 184 -5.16 5.32 10.90
N LYS A 185 -4.16 5.91 11.56
CA LYS A 185 -3.37 7.02 10.99
C LYS A 185 -2.61 6.58 9.75
N ILE A 186 -1.91 5.45 9.83
CA ILE A 186 -1.17 4.88 8.67
C ILE A 186 -2.12 4.69 7.48
N ARG A 187 -3.30 4.12 7.71
CA ARG A 187 -4.32 3.95 6.66
C ARG A 187 -4.77 5.27 6.05
N LYS A 188 -5.10 6.26 6.90
CA LYS A 188 -5.57 7.58 6.43
C LYS A 188 -4.50 8.40 5.70
N GLU A 189 -3.27 8.31 6.15
CA GLU A 189 -2.12 8.96 5.51
C GLU A 189 -1.90 8.37 4.11
N ASP A 190 -1.99 7.04 3.97
CA ASP A 190 -1.89 6.38 2.67
C ASP A 190 -3.06 6.77 1.74
N GLU A 191 -4.30 6.80 2.26
CA GLU A 191 -5.47 7.27 1.50
C GLU A 191 -5.29 8.70 1.02
N ALA A 192 -4.83 9.61 1.89
CA ALA A 192 -4.58 11.01 1.55
C ALA A 192 -3.45 11.15 0.51
N ALA A 193 -2.38 10.37 0.64
CA ALA A 193 -1.27 10.36 -0.29
C ALA A 193 -1.72 9.87 -1.68
N CYS A 194 -2.50 8.79 -1.74
CA CYS A 194 -3.04 8.25 -2.98
C CYS A 194 -3.99 9.25 -3.66
N TYR A 195 -4.86 9.90 -2.89
CA TYR A 195 -5.75 10.95 -3.40
C TYR A 195 -4.95 12.14 -3.99
N ALA A 196 -3.92 12.61 -3.28
CA ALA A 196 -3.06 13.70 -3.75
C ALA A 196 -2.34 13.33 -5.05
N MET A 197 -1.76 12.12 -5.13
CA MET A 197 -1.16 11.62 -6.38
C MET A 197 -2.20 11.53 -7.51
N GLY A 198 -3.43 11.16 -7.19
CA GLY A 198 -4.55 11.15 -8.13
C GLY A 198 -4.83 12.53 -8.71
N GLU A 199 -4.90 13.56 -7.87
CA GLU A 199 -5.12 14.97 -8.29
C GLU A 199 -3.96 15.49 -9.16
N TYR A 200 -2.70 15.29 -8.72
CA TYR A 200 -1.54 15.68 -9.51
C TYR A 200 -1.48 14.94 -10.85
N GLY A 201 -1.74 13.64 -10.84
CA GLY A 201 -1.77 12.83 -12.05
C GLY A 201 -2.88 13.25 -13.00
N LEU A 202 -4.09 13.50 -12.49
CA LEU A 202 -5.22 13.94 -13.30
C LEU A 202 -4.96 15.29 -13.99
N SER A 203 -4.18 16.17 -13.35
CA SER A 203 -3.77 17.44 -13.97
C SER A 203 -2.90 17.30 -15.24
N LEU A 204 -2.36 16.13 -15.48
CA LEU A 204 -1.56 15.80 -16.67
C LEU A 204 -2.37 15.09 -17.77
N LEU A 205 -3.64 14.76 -17.49
CA LEU A 205 -4.50 13.98 -18.36
C LEU A 205 -5.68 14.84 -18.83
N SER A 206 -6.23 14.51 -19.99
CA SER A 206 -7.39 15.18 -20.56
C SER A 206 -8.53 14.18 -20.80
N PRO A 207 -9.81 14.62 -20.74
CA PRO A 207 -10.95 13.77 -21.02
C PRO A 207 -10.83 13.00 -22.34
N GLY A 208 -11.24 11.73 -22.34
CA GLY A 208 -11.25 10.86 -23.50
C GLY A 208 -9.90 10.21 -23.86
N MET A 209 -8.83 10.52 -23.14
CA MET A 209 -7.51 9.91 -23.39
C MET A 209 -7.54 8.39 -23.30
N GLY A 210 -6.73 7.74 -24.15
CA GLY A 210 -6.34 6.34 -24.03
C GLY A 210 -5.15 6.22 -23.08
N ILE A 211 -5.27 5.41 -22.04
CA ILE A 211 -4.25 5.25 -21.00
C ILE A 211 -3.80 3.80 -20.97
N LEU A 212 -2.49 3.55 -21.05
CA LEU A 212 -1.93 2.22 -20.82
C LEU A 212 -1.36 2.12 -19.43
N THR A 213 -1.62 1.00 -18.76
CA THR A 213 -1.06 0.68 -17.44
C THR A 213 -0.51 -0.73 -17.39
N HIS A 214 0.45 -0.96 -16.51
CA HIS A 214 1.14 -2.23 -16.32
C HIS A 214 1.14 -2.63 -14.84
N CYS A 215 0.91 -3.90 -14.53
CA CYS A 215 0.75 -4.44 -13.19
C CYS A 215 -0.55 -3.97 -12.51
N ASN A 216 -0.53 -3.91 -11.18
CA ASN A 216 -1.64 -3.40 -10.39
C ASN A 216 -1.12 -2.50 -9.27
N ALA A 217 -1.38 -1.22 -9.40
CA ALA A 217 -1.14 -0.21 -8.40
C ALA A 217 -2.43 0.62 -8.18
N GLY A 218 -3.55 -0.09 -8.08
CA GLY A 218 -4.87 0.42 -7.84
C GLY A 218 -5.29 0.35 -6.38
N THR A 219 -6.59 0.44 -6.15
CA THR A 219 -7.18 0.56 -4.82
C THR A 219 -6.87 -0.66 -3.93
N ILE A 220 -6.83 -1.87 -4.52
CA ILE A 220 -6.52 -3.08 -3.76
C ILE A 220 -5.01 -3.28 -3.47
N ALA A 221 -4.16 -2.36 -3.92
CA ALA A 221 -2.73 -2.34 -3.62
C ALA A 221 -2.36 -1.28 -2.55
N THR A 222 -3.31 -0.46 -2.11
CA THR A 222 -3.16 0.67 -1.17
C THR A 222 -4.30 0.65 -0.15
N ALA A 223 -4.43 1.67 0.68
CA ALA A 223 -5.60 1.82 1.54
C ALA A 223 -6.87 2.17 0.74
N LYS A 224 -6.74 3.08 -0.27
CA LYS A 224 -7.81 3.52 -1.16
C LYS A 224 -7.22 4.23 -2.38
N TYR A 225 -7.93 4.30 -3.48
CA TYR A 225 -7.60 4.96 -4.76
C TYR A 225 -6.47 4.32 -5.56
N GLY A 226 -5.46 3.71 -4.93
CA GLY A 226 -4.25 3.30 -5.62
C GLY A 226 -3.27 4.45 -5.84
N THR A 227 -2.13 4.16 -6.45
CA THR A 227 -1.16 5.17 -6.86
C THR A 227 -1.41 5.61 -8.31
N CYS A 228 -0.97 4.83 -9.30
CA CYS A 228 -1.13 5.19 -10.71
C CYS A 228 -2.56 5.04 -11.24
N LEU A 229 -3.44 4.26 -10.60
CA LEU A 229 -4.85 4.20 -10.99
C LEU A 229 -5.70 5.28 -10.32
N ALA A 230 -5.20 5.99 -9.30
CA ALA A 230 -5.93 7.07 -8.64
C ALA A 230 -6.45 8.15 -9.61
N PRO A 231 -5.67 8.68 -10.58
CA PRO A 231 -6.19 9.66 -11.53
C PRO A 231 -7.27 9.09 -12.45
N ILE A 232 -7.27 7.76 -12.71
CA ILE A 232 -8.30 7.11 -13.51
C ILE A 232 -9.62 7.11 -12.74
N TYR A 233 -9.61 6.77 -11.46
CA TYR A 233 -10.80 6.82 -10.61
C TYR A 233 -11.35 8.22 -10.45
N LEU A 234 -10.49 9.20 -10.11
CA LEU A 234 -10.91 10.59 -9.99
C LEU A 234 -11.42 11.16 -11.32
N GLY A 235 -10.82 10.74 -12.44
CA GLY A 235 -11.30 11.10 -13.77
C GLY A 235 -12.66 10.48 -14.08
N GLN A 236 -12.91 9.24 -13.68
CA GLN A 236 -14.19 8.57 -13.83
C GLN A 236 -15.29 9.30 -13.04
N GLU A 237 -15.03 9.66 -11.78
CA GLU A 237 -15.96 10.49 -10.97
C GLU A 237 -16.30 11.83 -11.63
N ARG A 238 -15.36 12.41 -12.37
CA ARG A 238 -15.48 13.72 -13.03
C ARG A 238 -15.91 13.62 -14.49
N GLY A 239 -16.26 12.42 -14.96
CA GLY A 239 -16.76 12.22 -16.32
C GLY A 239 -15.71 12.36 -17.42
N TYR A 240 -14.45 12.07 -17.13
CA TYR A 240 -13.36 12.12 -18.13
C TYR A 240 -13.47 11.03 -19.20
N ASN A 241 -14.15 9.91 -18.91
CA ASN A 241 -14.38 8.81 -19.85
C ASN A 241 -13.07 8.30 -20.49
N PHE A 242 -12.08 7.97 -19.68
CA PHE A 242 -10.84 7.37 -20.14
C PHE A 242 -11.07 6.00 -20.77
N ARG A 243 -10.27 5.65 -21.78
CA ARG A 243 -10.16 4.29 -22.33
C ARG A 243 -8.88 3.69 -21.80
N VAL A 244 -8.97 2.74 -20.88
CA VAL A 244 -7.80 2.16 -20.24
C VAL A 244 -7.40 0.85 -20.90
N PHE A 245 -6.12 0.69 -21.22
CA PHE A 245 -5.52 -0.55 -21.70
C PHE A 245 -4.66 -1.11 -20.58
N ALA A 246 -4.96 -2.32 -20.12
CA ALA A 246 -4.24 -2.99 -19.05
C ALA A 246 -3.43 -4.14 -19.64
N ASP A 247 -2.09 -4.08 -19.53
CA ASP A 247 -1.24 -5.22 -19.78
C ASP A 247 -1.58 -6.36 -18.83
N GLU A 248 -1.64 -7.62 -19.32
CA GLU A 248 -1.93 -8.77 -18.47
C GLU A 248 -0.91 -8.97 -17.34
N THR A 249 0.32 -8.53 -17.55
CA THR A 249 1.45 -8.57 -16.59
C THR A 249 1.87 -10.00 -16.22
N ARG A 250 2.51 -10.68 -17.17
CA ARG A 250 3.12 -11.98 -16.93
C ARG A 250 4.26 -11.88 -15.90
N PRO A 251 4.58 -12.95 -15.12
CA PRO A 251 3.86 -14.22 -15.07
C PRO A 251 2.66 -14.25 -14.10
N LEU A 252 2.55 -13.32 -13.12
CA LEU A 252 1.54 -13.38 -12.04
C LEU A 252 0.18 -12.79 -12.43
N LEU A 253 0.04 -12.22 -13.63
CA LEU A 253 -1.20 -11.72 -14.22
C LEU A 253 -1.93 -10.67 -13.37
N GLN A 254 -1.17 -9.76 -12.70
CA GLN A 254 -1.78 -8.71 -11.88
C GLN A 254 -2.65 -7.76 -12.70
N GLY A 255 -2.25 -7.45 -13.95
CA GLY A 255 -3.06 -6.64 -14.84
C GLY A 255 -4.36 -7.33 -15.24
N ALA A 256 -4.25 -8.61 -15.63
CA ALA A 256 -5.43 -9.39 -16.04
C ALA A 256 -6.38 -9.67 -14.88
N ARG A 257 -5.85 -10.07 -13.72
CA ARG A 257 -6.67 -10.55 -12.61
C ARG A 257 -7.19 -9.46 -11.70
N LEU A 258 -6.40 -8.41 -11.52
CA LEU A 258 -6.63 -7.40 -10.49
C LEU A 258 -6.98 -6.04 -11.11
N THR A 259 -6.13 -5.49 -12.00
CA THR A 259 -6.37 -4.17 -12.60
C THR A 259 -7.63 -4.15 -13.47
N SER A 260 -7.80 -5.14 -14.35
CA SER A 260 -9.00 -5.19 -15.19
C SER A 260 -10.27 -5.39 -14.35
N TRP A 261 -10.18 -6.19 -13.28
CA TRP A 261 -11.30 -6.43 -12.38
C TRP A 261 -11.72 -5.18 -11.61
N GLU A 262 -10.77 -4.48 -10.95
CA GLU A 262 -11.13 -3.31 -10.15
C GLU A 262 -11.59 -2.14 -11.01
N LEU A 263 -10.99 -1.92 -12.18
CA LEU A 263 -11.40 -0.87 -13.11
C LEU A 263 -12.78 -1.15 -13.70
N GLN A 264 -13.04 -2.40 -14.13
CA GLN A 264 -14.35 -2.80 -14.65
C GLN A 264 -15.45 -2.65 -13.58
N LYS A 265 -15.16 -3.08 -12.35
CA LYS A 265 -16.07 -2.95 -11.21
C LYS A 265 -16.38 -1.49 -10.89
N SER A 266 -15.44 -0.59 -11.14
CA SER A 266 -15.60 0.86 -10.99
C SER A 266 -16.21 1.56 -12.20
N GLY A 267 -16.68 0.81 -13.20
CA GLY A 267 -17.34 1.37 -14.39
C GLY A 267 -16.41 2.05 -15.39
N VAL A 268 -15.09 1.82 -15.27
CA VAL A 268 -14.10 2.34 -16.21
C VAL A 268 -14.07 1.49 -17.48
N ASP A 269 -14.01 2.13 -18.65
CA ASP A 269 -13.80 1.46 -19.93
C ASP A 269 -12.38 0.87 -20.00
N VAL A 270 -12.27 -0.44 -19.73
CA VAL A 270 -10.99 -1.13 -19.66
C VAL A 270 -10.88 -2.24 -20.71
N THR A 271 -9.78 -2.26 -21.44
CA THR A 271 -9.39 -3.30 -22.40
C THR A 271 -8.17 -4.04 -21.89
N LEU A 272 -8.30 -5.34 -21.68
CA LEU A 272 -7.19 -6.21 -21.33
C LEU A 272 -6.40 -6.59 -22.59
N ILE A 273 -5.06 -6.48 -22.54
CA ILE A 273 -4.16 -6.87 -23.61
C ILE A 273 -3.02 -7.76 -23.06
N CYS A 274 -2.43 -8.60 -23.93
CA CYS A 274 -1.18 -9.26 -23.58
C CYS A 274 -0.03 -8.26 -23.55
N ASP A 275 0.98 -8.49 -22.70
CA ASP A 275 2.13 -7.57 -22.53
C ASP A 275 2.83 -7.21 -23.85
N ASN A 276 2.90 -8.15 -24.79
CA ASN A 276 3.51 -7.95 -26.11
C ASN A 276 2.65 -7.13 -27.10
N MET A 277 1.41 -6.76 -26.70
CA MET A 277 0.53 -5.95 -27.54
C MET A 277 0.66 -4.45 -27.28
N ALA A 278 1.40 -4.01 -26.26
CA ALA A 278 1.61 -2.59 -25.95
C ALA A 278 2.10 -1.79 -27.17
N SER A 279 3.03 -2.35 -27.96
CA SER A 279 3.55 -1.71 -29.16
C SER A 279 2.46 -1.44 -30.21
N ILE A 280 1.57 -2.39 -30.47
CA ILE A 280 0.55 -2.24 -31.53
C ILE A 280 -0.52 -1.24 -31.14
N VAL A 281 -0.95 -1.20 -29.87
CA VAL A 281 -1.96 -0.22 -29.41
C VAL A 281 -1.38 1.20 -29.41
N MET A 282 -0.10 1.38 -29.08
CA MET A 282 0.62 2.66 -29.21
C MET A 282 0.74 3.09 -30.67
N LYS A 283 1.16 2.17 -31.55
CA LYS A 283 1.28 2.42 -33.00
C LYS A 283 -0.04 2.84 -33.63
N ASN A 284 -1.16 2.29 -33.16
CA ASN A 284 -2.49 2.63 -33.66
C ASN A 284 -2.97 4.01 -33.19
N GLY A 285 -2.21 4.72 -32.33
CA GLY A 285 -2.61 6.00 -31.76
C GLY A 285 -3.77 5.87 -30.75
N TRP A 286 -3.89 4.72 -30.08
CA TRP A 286 -4.94 4.50 -29.08
C TRP A 286 -4.50 4.92 -27.70
N ILE A 287 -3.20 5.12 -27.47
CA ILE A 287 -2.60 5.46 -26.18
C ILE A 287 -2.06 6.89 -26.24
N ASP A 288 -2.53 7.72 -25.32
CA ASP A 288 -2.11 9.11 -25.15
C ASP A 288 -1.17 9.29 -23.98
N ALA A 289 -1.21 8.38 -22.99
CA ALA A 289 -0.32 8.39 -21.83
C ALA A 289 -0.13 6.98 -21.28
N VAL A 290 1.02 6.75 -20.65
CA VAL A 290 1.30 5.55 -19.85
C VAL A 290 1.38 5.96 -18.38
N VAL A 291 0.68 5.23 -17.50
CA VAL A 291 0.71 5.41 -16.05
C VAL A 291 1.07 4.10 -15.36
N VAL A 292 2.12 4.10 -14.53
CA VAL A 292 2.59 2.93 -13.80
C VAL A 292 2.95 3.28 -12.36
N GLY A 293 2.89 2.30 -11.46
CA GLY A 293 3.41 2.43 -10.11
C GLY A 293 4.94 2.33 -10.06
N CYS A 294 5.47 2.31 -8.84
CA CYS A 294 6.89 2.13 -8.58
C CYS A 294 7.09 1.41 -7.25
N ASP A 295 7.84 0.31 -7.26
CA ASP A 295 8.18 -0.44 -6.05
C ASP A 295 9.37 0.19 -5.31
N ARG A 296 10.34 0.76 -6.04
CA ARG A 296 11.48 1.51 -5.49
C ARG A 296 12.06 2.46 -6.54
N MET A 297 12.36 3.69 -6.13
CA MET A 297 13.04 4.67 -6.97
C MET A 297 14.39 5.04 -6.36
N ALA A 298 15.45 4.98 -7.17
CA ALA A 298 16.79 5.40 -6.81
C ALA A 298 16.94 6.93 -6.84
N ALA A 299 18.01 7.45 -6.22
CA ALA A 299 18.28 8.88 -6.10
C ALA A 299 18.40 9.61 -7.44
N ASN A 300 18.82 8.92 -8.51
CA ASN A 300 18.93 9.48 -9.85
C ASN A 300 17.62 9.46 -10.65
N GLY A 301 16.54 8.91 -10.07
CA GLY A 301 15.22 8.80 -10.71
C GLY A 301 14.99 7.52 -11.51
N ASP A 302 15.93 6.57 -11.50
CA ASP A 302 15.67 5.23 -12.06
C ASP A 302 14.65 4.51 -11.18
N GLY A 303 13.61 3.94 -11.78
CA GLY A 303 12.51 3.32 -11.05
C GLY A 303 12.41 1.81 -11.28
N ALA A 304 12.46 1.01 -10.21
CA ALA A 304 12.13 -0.41 -10.26
C ALA A 304 10.62 -0.60 -10.12
N ASN A 305 10.05 -1.36 -11.04
CA ASN A 305 8.64 -1.73 -11.01
C ASN A 305 8.46 -3.14 -11.58
N LYS A 306 7.25 -3.65 -11.59
CA LYS A 306 6.92 -4.99 -12.08
C LYS A 306 7.57 -5.26 -13.44
N ILE A 307 8.15 -6.47 -13.58
CA ILE A 307 8.80 -6.93 -14.83
C ILE A 307 7.93 -6.61 -16.04
N GLY A 308 8.53 -6.02 -17.08
CA GLY A 308 7.87 -5.54 -18.29
C GLY A 308 7.74 -4.01 -18.38
N THR A 309 7.78 -3.31 -17.24
CA THR A 309 7.62 -1.85 -17.17
C THR A 309 8.67 -1.11 -18.00
N SER A 310 9.94 -1.53 -17.95
CA SER A 310 11.01 -0.90 -18.72
C SER A 310 10.77 -1.03 -20.23
N GLY A 311 10.25 -2.17 -20.69
CA GLY A 311 9.87 -2.38 -22.07
C GLY A 311 8.76 -1.43 -22.53
N VAL A 312 7.73 -1.24 -21.70
CA VAL A 312 6.64 -0.28 -21.98
C VAL A 312 7.16 1.15 -22.03
N ALA A 313 8.09 1.53 -21.15
CA ALA A 313 8.69 2.86 -21.13
C ALA A 313 9.52 3.14 -22.41
N ILE A 314 10.27 2.16 -22.87
CA ILE A 314 11.03 2.25 -24.14
C ILE A 314 10.07 2.43 -25.33
N LEU A 315 9.00 1.64 -25.39
CA LEU A 315 7.97 1.76 -26.43
C LEU A 315 7.27 3.14 -26.38
N ALA A 316 6.89 3.59 -25.20
CA ALA A 316 6.29 4.91 -25.04
C ALA A 316 7.20 6.03 -25.58
N LYS A 317 8.50 5.96 -25.28
CA LYS A 317 9.50 6.91 -25.82
C LYS A 317 9.58 6.87 -27.33
N GLU A 318 9.60 5.67 -27.93
CA GLU A 318 9.66 5.49 -29.39
C GLU A 318 8.44 6.09 -30.09
N TYR A 319 7.25 5.91 -29.49
CA TYR A 319 6.01 6.47 -30.05
C TYR A 319 5.70 7.90 -29.61
N GLY A 320 6.57 8.55 -28.82
CA GLY A 320 6.40 9.94 -28.36
C GLY A 320 5.29 10.10 -27.31
N ILE A 321 4.93 9.02 -26.61
CA ILE A 321 3.88 8.99 -25.60
C ILE A 321 4.50 9.30 -24.23
N PRO A 322 3.91 10.21 -23.42
CA PRO A 322 4.39 10.50 -22.07
C PRO A 322 4.26 9.27 -21.16
N PHE A 323 5.33 9.01 -20.40
CA PHE A 323 5.39 7.93 -19.42
C PHE A 323 5.48 8.52 -18.01
N TYR A 324 4.46 8.28 -17.19
CA TYR A 324 4.32 8.80 -15.83
C TYR A 324 4.50 7.68 -14.82
N MET A 325 5.43 7.85 -13.87
CA MET A 325 5.66 6.90 -12.79
C MET A 325 5.16 7.48 -11.48
N TYR A 326 4.25 6.77 -10.80
CA TYR A 326 3.64 7.18 -9.54
C TYR A 326 4.42 6.58 -8.38
N VAL A 327 5.01 7.44 -7.59
CA VAL A 327 6.03 7.08 -6.61
C VAL A 327 5.71 7.75 -5.28
N PRO A 328 5.02 7.07 -4.37
CA PRO A 328 4.91 7.57 -2.99
C PRO A 328 6.30 7.90 -2.45
N THR A 329 6.45 9.02 -1.73
CA THR A 329 7.78 9.40 -1.20
C THR A 329 8.40 8.33 -0.31
N SER A 330 7.58 7.47 0.31
CA SER A 330 8.02 6.30 1.08
C SER A 330 8.76 5.23 0.26
N THR A 331 8.63 5.24 -1.07
CA THR A 331 9.31 4.29 -1.98
C THR A 331 10.53 4.91 -2.66
N ILE A 332 10.84 6.18 -2.40
CA ILE A 332 12.05 6.84 -2.87
C ILE A 332 13.21 6.53 -1.92
N ASP A 333 14.24 5.88 -2.45
CA ASP A 333 15.44 5.49 -1.70
C ASP A 333 16.63 6.36 -2.13
N LEU A 334 16.82 7.47 -1.43
CA LEU A 334 17.92 8.39 -1.69
C LEU A 334 19.31 7.82 -1.31
N ALA A 335 19.36 6.69 -0.57
CA ALA A 335 20.60 6.01 -0.23
C ALA A 335 21.09 5.10 -1.38
N THR A 336 20.20 4.70 -2.28
CA THR A 336 20.55 3.95 -3.50
C THR A 336 20.82 4.93 -4.64
N PRO A 337 22.08 5.10 -5.10
CA PRO A 337 22.44 6.14 -6.06
C PRO A 337 21.80 5.95 -7.43
N THR A 338 21.77 4.73 -7.96
CA THR A 338 21.27 4.40 -9.30
C THR A 338 20.44 3.13 -9.30
N GLY A 339 19.65 2.94 -10.34
CA GLY A 339 18.83 1.74 -10.52
C GLY A 339 19.62 0.44 -10.61
N ALA A 340 20.90 0.49 -11.02
CA ALA A 340 21.77 -0.68 -11.08
C ALA A 340 22.06 -1.30 -9.71
N GLU A 341 21.89 -0.54 -8.64
CA GLU A 341 22.12 -0.97 -7.26
C GLU A 341 20.85 -1.48 -6.56
N ILE A 342 19.69 -1.36 -7.21
CA ILE A 342 18.43 -1.89 -6.68
C ILE A 342 18.46 -3.42 -6.74
N PRO A 343 18.35 -4.14 -5.61
CA PRO A 343 18.30 -5.59 -5.63
C PRO A 343 17.00 -6.10 -6.26
N ILE A 344 17.11 -6.97 -7.27
CA ILE A 344 15.97 -7.56 -7.96
C ILE A 344 15.76 -9.00 -7.47
N GLU A 345 14.57 -9.28 -6.93
CA GLU A 345 14.17 -10.61 -6.50
C GLU A 345 14.00 -11.53 -7.71
N LEU A 346 14.66 -12.70 -7.66
CA LEU A 346 14.43 -13.80 -8.60
C LEU A 346 13.42 -14.77 -8.01
N ARG A 347 12.37 -15.06 -8.76
CA ARG A 347 11.27 -15.92 -8.36
C ARG A 347 11.33 -17.28 -9.04
N ARG A 348 10.50 -18.21 -8.55
CA ARG A 348 10.45 -19.57 -9.07
C ARG A 348 10.03 -19.59 -10.53
N GLY A 349 10.66 -20.47 -11.31
CA GLY A 349 10.38 -20.60 -12.74
C GLY A 349 8.99 -21.16 -13.06
N GLU A 350 8.43 -21.95 -12.14
CA GLU A 350 7.10 -22.54 -12.22
C GLU A 350 5.99 -21.49 -12.41
N GLU A 351 6.20 -20.27 -11.92
CA GLU A 351 5.27 -19.17 -12.16
C GLU A 351 5.12 -18.86 -13.65
N ILE A 352 6.15 -19.14 -14.47
CA ILE A 352 6.11 -18.89 -15.91
C ILE A 352 5.31 -19.97 -16.64
N TYR A 353 5.47 -21.23 -16.30
CA TYR A 353 4.99 -22.33 -17.14
C TYR A 353 3.99 -23.29 -16.49
N GLU A 354 3.72 -23.17 -15.18
CA GLU A 354 2.75 -24.02 -14.48
C GLU A 354 1.56 -23.26 -13.90
N MET A 355 1.80 -22.13 -13.25
CA MET A 355 0.88 -21.49 -12.31
C MET A 355 -0.56 -21.27 -12.85
N TRP A 356 -0.72 -20.99 -14.14
CA TRP A 356 -2.01 -20.66 -14.76
C TRP A 356 -2.48 -21.69 -15.79
N TYR A 357 -1.86 -22.84 -15.81
CA TYR A 357 -2.12 -23.85 -16.83
C TYR A 357 -2.45 -25.20 -16.18
N GLU A 358 -3.39 -25.93 -16.76
CA GLU A 358 -3.73 -27.29 -16.31
C GLU A 358 -2.55 -28.26 -16.41
N LYS A 359 -1.63 -27.99 -17.33
CA LYS A 359 -0.41 -28.75 -17.56
C LYS A 359 0.74 -27.80 -17.83
N PRO A 360 1.98 -28.13 -17.42
CA PRO A 360 3.13 -27.31 -17.74
C PRO A 360 3.24 -27.03 -19.24
N MET A 361 3.44 -25.77 -19.62
CA MET A 361 3.54 -25.37 -21.02
C MET A 361 4.94 -25.49 -21.59
N ALA A 362 5.96 -25.67 -20.75
CA ALA A 362 7.34 -25.80 -21.19
C ALA A 362 7.86 -27.23 -20.99
N PRO A 363 8.84 -27.67 -21.78
CA PRO A 363 9.47 -28.97 -21.60
C PRO A 363 10.12 -29.12 -20.22
N VAL A 364 10.07 -30.34 -19.67
CA VAL A 364 10.74 -30.67 -18.39
C VAL A 364 12.23 -30.32 -18.46
N GLY A 365 12.74 -29.60 -17.47
CA GLY A 365 14.14 -29.21 -17.35
C GLY A 365 14.58 -28.00 -18.17
N VAL A 366 13.64 -27.29 -18.82
CA VAL A 366 13.96 -26.00 -19.46
C VAL A 366 14.40 -24.99 -18.40
N LYS A 367 15.47 -24.25 -18.68
CA LYS A 367 15.95 -23.18 -17.80
C LYS A 367 15.01 -21.98 -17.87
N THR A 368 14.72 -21.39 -16.72
CA THR A 368 13.91 -20.19 -16.59
C THR A 368 14.69 -19.03 -15.99
N TYR A 369 14.31 -17.82 -16.35
CA TYR A 369 14.79 -16.59 -15.73
C TYR A 369 13.55 -15.75 -15.40
N ASN A 370 13.26 -15.57 -14.10
CA ASN A 370 12.02 -14.96 -13.60
C ASN A 370 12.29 -13.85 -12.58
N PRO A 371 12.80 -12.67 -13.01
CA PRO A 371 12.90 -11.52 -12.13
C PRO A 371 11.52 -10.93 -11.84
N SER A 372 11.30 -10.49 -10.59
CA SER A 372 10.02 -9.88 -10.18
C SER A 372 9.83 -8.49 -10.76
N PHE A 373 10.92 -7.76 -10.95
CA PHE A 373 10.95 -6.36 -11.34
C PHE A 373 11.98 -6.13 -12.43
N ASP A 374 11.83 -5.04 -13.17
CA ASP A 374 12.88 -4.44 -13.96
C ASP A 374 13.08 -2.97 -13.60
N VAL A 375 14.20 -2.41 -14.01
CA VAL A 375 14.54 -1.01 -13.76
C VAL A 375 14.30 -0.22 -15.03
N THR A 376 13.50 0.82 -14.91
CA THR A 376 13.29 1.84 -15.95
C THR A 376 14.28 2.98 -15.74
N ASP A 377 15.16 3.21 -16.71
CA ASP A 377 16.07 4.35 -16.68
C ASP A 377 15.26 5.67 -16.66
N HIS A 378 15.66 6.61 -15.82
CA HIS A 378 15.02 7.91 -15.67
C HIS A 378 14.85 8.70 -16.98
N LYS A 379 15.70 8.46 -17.99
CA LYS A 379 15.60 9.09 -19.33
C LYS A 379 14.31 8.75 -20.08
N TYR A 380 13.61 7.67 -19.69
CA TYR A 380 12.33 7.25 -20.26
C TYR A 380 11.13 7.79 -19.48
N ILE A 381 11.34 8.33 -18.29
CA ILE A 381 10.30 8.83 -17.40
C ILE A 381 10.05 10.31 -17.71
N THR A 382 8.81 10.66 -18.10
CA THR A 382 8.41 12.03 -18.42
C THR A 382 8.21 12.87 -17.16
N ALA A 383 7.59 12.27 -16.14
CA ALA A 383 7.46 12.87 -14.81
C ALA A 383 7.25 11.76 -13.76
N VAL A 384 7.70 12.06 -12.55
CA VAL A 384 7.43 11.31 -11.33
C VAL A 384 6.32 12.04 -10.57
N ILE A 385 5.26 11.32 -10.22
CA ILE A 385 4.12 11.85 -9.48
C ILE A 385 4.19 11.32 -8.04
N THR A 386 4.25 12.23 -7.07
CA THR A 386 4.27 11.93 -5.64
C THR A 386 3.08 12.59 -4.96
N GLU A 387 2.83 12.25 -3.72
CA GLU A 387 1.83 12.95 -2.89
C GLU A 387 2.21 14.41 -2.57
N LYS A 388 3.49 14.78 -2.78
CA LYS A 388 3.98 16.14 -2.59
C LYS A 388 3.99 16.96 -3.88
N GLY A 389 3.72 16.35 -5.04
CA GLY A 389 3.68 17.05 -6.32
C GLY A 389 4.29 16.28 -7.48
N ILE A 390 4.38 16.98 -8.62
CA ILE A 390 4.93 16.47 -9.87
C ILE A 390 6.41 16.83 -9.97
N VAL A 391 7.26 15.82 -10.03
CA VAL A 391 8.71 16.00 -10.20
C VAL A 391 9.11 15.74 -11.66
N ARG A 392 9.88 16.65 -12.22
CA ARG A 392 10.43 16.58 -13.60
C ARG A 392 11.95 16.53 -13.58
N PRO A 393 12.59 16.07 -14.65
CA PRO A 393 14.06 16.10 -14.74
C PRO A 393 14.65 17.51 -14.50
N PRO A 394 15.85 17.61 -13.95
CA PRO A 394 16.76 16.53 -13.54
C PRO A 394 16.34 15.92 -12.20
N TYR A 395 16.18 14.58 -12.18
CA TYR A 395 15.61 13.87 -11.03
C TYR A 395 16.57 13.80 -9.83
N ASP A 396 17.86 13.64 -10.07
CA ASP A 396 18.91 13.61 -9.05
C ASP A 396 18.92 14.86 -8.14
N VAL A 397 18.47 15.99 -8.68
CA VAL A 397 18.30 17.24 -7.94
C VAL A 397 16.88 17.37 -7.39
N ASN A 398 15.88 17.19 -8.24
CA ASN A 398 14.50 17.56 -7.91
C ASN A 398 13.82 16.57 -6.95
N LEU A 399 14.22 15.29 -6.93
CA LEU A 399 13.71 14.33 -5.94
C LEU A 399 14.17 14.67 -4.52
N ARG A 400 15.43 15.15 -4.36
CA ARG A 400 15.96 15.52 -3.05
C ARG A 400 15.19 16.67 -2.41
N LYS A 401 14.72 17.63 -3.20
CA LYS A 401 13.93 18.77 -2.73
C LYS A 401 12.63 18.38 -2.03
N LEU A 402 12.07 17.19 -2.34
CA LEU A 402 10.87 16.68 -1.65
C LEU A 402 11.10 16.42 -0.16
N PHE A 403 12.36 16.29 0.26
CA PHE A 403 12.76 15.93 1.63
C PHE A 403 13.49 17.07 2.35
N GLU A 404 13.63 18.24 1.72
CA GLU A 404 14.30 19.42 2.29
C GLU A 404 13.32 20.35 3.04
N GLU A 405 12.01 20.09 3.04
CA GLU A 405 10.96 20.87 3.70
C GLU A 405 10.62 20.37 5.11
#